data_957bb1e0dc1293431387c0fa1b2a84d9
#
_entry.id   957bb1e0dc1293431387c0fa1b2a84d9
#
_cell.length_a   1.000
_cell.length_b   1.000
_cell.length_c   1.000
_cell.angle_alpha   90.00
_cell.angle_beta   90.00
_cell.angle_gamma   90.00
#
_symmetry.space_group_name_H-M   'P 1'
#
loop_
_entity.id
_entity.type
_entity.pdbx_description
1 polymer ?
#
loop_
_entity_poly.entity_id
_entity_poly.type
_entity_poly.pdbx_seq_one_letter_code
_entity_poly.pdbx_strand_id
1 'polypeptide(L)'
;TAMVGLAQWRGGMTATEQVYATPVGQRDSVMLPDGSTVVLAPGSRLTVASGFNDGNRAVTLEGAAFFEVKHDGAHPFVVHSRGAEIRDIGTAFSVKTDANGRVAVAVTHGIVAFRDTTAGSAAPVELRAGDRGVLQAGTVAVTRGTVTAEDMAWTRGQLAYRDAPLAEVQADLRRWYGIELQVTDAVLAQRTLTASFRGDSAAQVIQVIALALGAFGAGPAEGAAK
;
A
#
# COMPACT_ATOMS: atom_id res chain seq x y z
N THR A 1 -10.06 -11.47 -66.43
CA THR A 1 -9.76 -12.23 -65.22
C THR A 1 -9.20 -11.27 -64.18
N ALA A 2 -10.06 -10.78 -63.28
CA ALA A 2 -9.66 -9.87 -62.21
C ALA A 2 -9.45 -10.73 -60.92
N MET A 3 -8.24 -10.74 -60.39
CA MET A 3 -7.95 -11.25 -59.08
C MET A 3 -8.28 -10.17 -58.04
N VAL A 4 -9.28 -10.41 -57.17
CA VAL A 4 -9.56 -9.60 -55.99
C VAL A 4 -8.70 -10.15 -54.84
N GLY A 5 -7.69 -9.40 -54.46
CA GLY A 5 -6.89 -9.68 -53.29
C GLY A 5 -7.68 -9.38 -52.02
N LEU A 6 -8.02 -10.38 -51.24
CA LEU A 6 -8.54 -10.21 -49.88
C LEU A 6 -7.39 -9.71 -48.97
N ALA A 7 -7.37 -8.44 -48.67
CA ALA A 7 -6.56 -7.91 -47.58
C ALA A 7 -7.18 -8.39 -46.25
N GLN A 8 -6.52 -9.37 -45.59
CA GLN A 8 -6.85 -9.72 -44.23
C GLN A 8 -6.46 -8.56 -43.32
N TRP A 9 -7.43 -7.83 -42.85
CA TRP A 9 -7.29 -6.85 -41.78
C TRP A 9 -7.05 -7.64 -40.46
N ARG A 10 -5.78 -7.83 -40.09
CA ARG A 10 -5.42 -8.21 -38.73
C ARG A 10 -5.61 -6.97 -37.87
N GLY A 11 -6.81 -6.81 -37.35
CA GLY A 11 -7.08 -5.90 -36.25
C GLY A 11 -6.28 -6.35 -35.03
N GLY A 12 -5.11 -5.74 -34.80
CA GLY A 12 -4.40 -5.87 -33.54
C GLY A 12 -5.34 -5.35 -32.46
N MET A 13 -5.84 -6.24 -31.59
CA MET A 13 -6.43 -5.83 -30.33
C MET A 13 -5.33 -5.11 -29.57
N THR A 14 -5.40 -3.80 -29.50
CA THR A 14 -4.58 -3.02 -28.58
C THR A 14 -4.95 -3.52 -27.18
N ALA A 15 -4.05 -4.24 -26.55
CA ALA A 15 -4.23 -4.67 -25.17
C ALA A 15 -4.46 -3.41 -24.34
N THR A 16 -5.64 -3.29 -23.76
CA THR A 16 -6.04 -2.10 -23.01
C THR A 16 -5.59 -2.26 -21.56
N GLU A 17 -5.00 -1.22 -21.02
CA GLU A 17 -4.68 -1.14 -19.61
C GLU A 17 -5.95 -1.26 -18.76
N GLN A 18 -5.94 -2.09 -17.71
CA GLN A 18 -7.07 -2.26 -16.80
C GLN A 18 -6.81 -1.49 -15.51
N VAL A 19 -7.80 -0.71 -15.08
CA VAL A 19 -7.70 0.09 -13.86
C VAL A 19 -8.78 -0.34 -12.86
N TYR A 20 -8.36 -0.70 -11.66
CA TYR A 20 -9.20 -0.97 -10.51
C TYR A 20 -9.01 0.14 -9.49
N ALA A 21 -10.09 0.71 -8.97
CA ALA A 21 -10.03 1.80 -8.00
C ALA A 21 -11.10 1.64 -6.94
N THR A 22 -10.72 1.88 -5.69
CA THR A 22 -11.62 1.83 -4.54
C THR A 22 -11.94 3.23 -4.05
N PRO A 23 -13.20 3.54 -3.75
CA PRO A 23 -13.54 4.80 -3.08
C PRO A 23 -13.04 4.81 -1.63
N VAL A 24 -13.03 5.99 -1.02
CA VAL A 24 -12.76 6.16 0.41
C VAL A 24 -13.75 5.30 1.24
N GLY A 25 -13.25 4.64 2.27
CA GLY A 25 -14.02 3.79 3.17
C GLY A 25 -14.39 2.41 2.62
N GLN A 26 -14.10 2.10 1.37
CA GLN A 26 -14.45 0.82 0.75
C GLN A 26 -13.20 0.06 0.29
N ARG A 27 -13.15 -1.22 0.62
CA ARG A 27 -12.15 -2.16 0.12
C ARG A 27 -12.74 -2.95 -1.04
N ASP A 28 -11.87 -3.47 -1.90
CA ASP A 28 -12.26 -4.40 -2.95
C ASP A 28 -11.25 -5.56 -3.06
N SER A 29 -11.70 -6.68 -3.59
CA SER A 29 -10.85 -7.84 -3.88
C SER A 29 -10.96 -8.18 -5.36
N VAL A 30 -9.83 -8.14 -6.04
CA VAL A 30 -9.71 -8.33 -7.49
C VAL A 30 -8.90 -9.59 -7.77
N MET A 31 -9.40 -10.44 -8.66
CA MET A 31 -8.62 -11.54 -9.24
C MET A 31 -8.05 -11.08 -10.57
N LEU A 32 -6.73 -11.16 -10.70
CA LEU A 32 -6.00 -10.80 -11.91
C LEU A 32 -6.03 -11.95 -12.96
N PRO A 33 -5.73 -11.66 -14.25
CA PRO A 33 -5.78 -12.67 -15.30
C PRO A 33 -4.84 -13.87 -15.11
N ASP A 34 -3.75 -13.69 -14.34
CA ASP A 34 -2.79 -14.76 -13.99
C ASP A 34 -3.28 -15.64 -12.83
N GLY A 35 -4.41 -15.30 -12.21
CA GLY A 35 -4.98 -15.98 -11.05
C GLY A 35 -4.43 -15.48 -9.70
N SER A 36 -3.61 -14.41 -9.69
CA SER A 36 -3.24 -13.71 -8.47
C SER A 36 -4.43 -12.94 -7.90
N THR A 37 -4.50 -12.81 -6.57
CA THR A 37 -5.55 -12.06 -5.88
C THR A 37 -4.95 -10.78 -5.27
N VAL A 38 -5.66 -9.67 -5.40
CA VAL A 38 -5.28 -8.38 -4.82
C VAL A 38 -6.42 -7.82 -3.99
N VAL A 39 -6.17 -7.55 -2.70
CA VAL A 39 -7.09 -6.80 -1.85
C VAL A 39 -6.65 -5.34 -1.86
N LEU A 40 -7.47 -4.47 -2.44
CA LEU A 40 -7.24 -3.02 -2.46
C LEU A 40 -7.81 -2.37 -1.20
N ALA A 41 -6.98 -1.59 -0.51
CA ALA A 41 -7.43 -0.73 0.58
C ALA A 41 -8.32 0.41 0.05
N PRO A 42 -9.12 1.06 0.90
CA PRO A 42 -9.88 2.24 0.50
C PRO A 42 -9.00 3.33 -0.10
N GLY A 43 -9.54 4.09 -1.08
CA GLY A 43 -8.83 5.18 -1.73
C GLY A 43 -7.57 4.75 -2.48
N SER A 44 -7.53 3.52 -2.99
CA SER A 44 -6.40 2.97 -3.73
C SER A 44 -6.73 2.75 -5.20
N ARG A 45 -5.70 2.72 -6.02
CA ARG A 45 -5.79 2.46 -7.47
C ARG A 45 -4.73 1.46 -7.88
N LEU A 46 -5.15 0.42 -8.59
CA LEU A 46 -4.28 -0.57 -9.22
C LEU A 46 -4.45 -0.47 -10.73
N THR A 47 -3.36 -0.25 -11.42
CA THR A 47 -3.30 -0.26 -12.89
C THR A 47 -2.55 -1.51 -13.33
N VAL A 48 -3.21 -2.34 -14.12
CA VAL A 48 -2.64 -3.55 -14.70
C VAL A 48 -2.17 -3.23 -16.11
N ALA A 49 -0.89 -3.46 -16.38
CA ALA A 49 -0.28 -3.11 -17.65
C ALA A 49 -0.96 -3.84 -18.83
N SER A 50 -0.97 -3.21 -19.99
CA SER A 50 -1.38 -3.85 -21.23
C SER A 50 -0.48 -5.06 -21.52
N GLY A 51 -1.05 -6.17 -22.00
CA GLY A 51 -0.32 -7.43 -22.20
C GLY A 51 0.07 -8.15 -20.91
N PHE A 52 -0.63 -7.83 -19.80
CA PHE A 52 -0.51 -8.59 -18.57
C PHE A 52 -0.82 -10.06 -18.83
N ASN A 53 0.03 -10.96 -18.31
CA ASN A 53 0.02 -12.40 -18.54
C ASN A 53 0.51 -12.87 -19.93
N ASP A 54 0.93 -11.97 -20.81
CA ASP A 54 1.59 -12.29 -22.09
C ASP A 54 3.12 -12.09 -21.96
N GLY A 55 3.72 -12.69 -20.91
CA GLY A 55 5.14 -12.52 -20.57
C GLY A 55 5.45 -11.30 -19.70
N ASN A 56 4.45 -10.49 -19.37
CA ASN A 56 4.56 -9.34 -18.46
C ASN A 56 3.52 -9.47 -17.34
N ARG A 57 3.96 -9.38 -16.08
CA ARG A 57 3.09 -9.40 -14.89
C ARG A 57 3.32 -8.15 -14.05
N ALA A 58 3.33 -6.97 -14.70
CA ALA A 58 3.55 -5.70 -14.05
C ALA A 58 2.25 -4.98 -13.72
N VAL A 59 2.20 -4.42 -12.53
CA VAL A 59 1.12 -3.57 -12.05
C VAL A 59 1.68 -2.30 -11.42
N THR A 60 0.90 -1.21 -11.48
CA THR A 60 1.22 0.05 -10.79
C THR A 60 0.22 0.27 -9.67
N LEU A 61 0.71 0.51 -8.45
CA LEU A 61 -0.10 0.75 -7.26
C LEU A 61 0.03 2.18 -6.77
N GLU A 62 -1.11 2.84 -6.59
CA GLU A 62 -1.26 4.06 -5.82
C GLU A 62 -2.10 3.75 -4.58
N GLY A 63 -1.61 4.08 -3.38
CA GLY A 63 -2.32 3.77 -2.14
C GLY A 63 -1.80 2.53 -1.42
N ALA A 64 -2.68 1.57 -1.12
CA ALA A 64 -2.31 0.36 -0.39
C ALA A 64 -3.03 -0.88 -0.95
N ALA A 65 -2.29 -1.99 -1.05
CA ALA A 65 -2.84 -3.27 -1.47
C ALA A 65 -2.12 -4.44 -0.77
N PHE A 66 -2.84 -5.54 -0.66
CA PHE A 66 -2.29 -6.85 -0.29
C PHE A 66 -2.37 -7.77 -1.49
N PHE A 67 -1.28 -8.42 -1.80
CA PHE A 67 -1.11 -9.29 -2.94
C PHE A 67 -0.93 -10.74 -2.48
N GLU A 68 -1.71 -11.65 -3.04
CA GLU A 68 -1.45 -13.09 -3.01
C GLU A 68 -1.11 -13.50 -4.44
N VAL A 69 0.19 -13.58 -4.72
CA VAL A 69 0.69 -13.81 -6.08
C VAL A 69 0.78 -15.29 -6.38
N LYS A 70 0.17 -15.71 -7.49
CA LYS A 70 0.33 -17.05 -8.01
C LYS A 70 1.76 -17.28 -8.45
N HIS A 71 2.36 -18.37 -7.96
CA HIS A 71 3.73 -18.72 -8.28
C HIS A 71 3.94 -18.93 -9.77
N ASP A 72 4.90 -18.20 -10.36
CA ASP A 72 5.43 -18.41 -11.71
C ASP A 72 6.88 -17.91 -11.75
N GLY A 73 7.82 -18.85 -11.67
CA GLY A 73 9.26 -18.55 -11.67
C GLY A 73 9.79 -18.04 -13.01
N ALA A 74 9.07 -18.30 -14.12
CA ALA A 74 9.47 -17.84 -15.45
C ALA A 74 9.08 -16.36 -15.71
N HIS A 75 7.97 -15.91 -15.11
CA HIS A 75 7.43 -14.58 -15.29
C HIS A 75 7.21 -13.91 -13.93
N PRO A 76 8.22 -13.21 -13.37
CA PRO A 76 8.09 -12.53 -12.08
C PRO A 76 6.97 -11.52 -12.07
N PHE A 77 6.23 -11.44 -10.96
CA PHE A 77 5.24 -10.40 -10.73
C PHE A 77 5.94 -9.12 -10.24
N VAL A 78 5.59 -7.97 -10.82
CA VAL A 78 6.25 -6.71 -10.50
C VAL A 78 5.22 -5.67 -10.09
N VAL A 79 5.40 -5.11 -8.89
CA VAL A 79 4.62 -3.97 -8.41
C VAL A 79 5.47 -2.72 -8.46
N HIS A 80 5.01 -1.70 -9.18
CA HIS A 80 5.58 -0.35 -9.17
C HIS A 80 4.74 0.54 -8.24
N SER A 81 5.38 1.28 -7.36
CA SER A 81 4.72 2.25 -6.50
C SER A 81 5.69 3.37 -6.11
N ARG A 82 5.41 4.63 -6.51
CA ARG A 82 6.17 5.83 -6.12
C ARG A 82 7.69 5.67 -6.17
N GLY A 83 8.23 5.19 -7.29
CA GLY A 83 9.66 4.98 -7.43
C GLY A 83 10.20 3.72 -6.75
N ALA A 84 9.33 2.93 -6.13
CA ALA A 84 9.64 1.59 -5.66
C ALA A 84 9.32 0.53 -6.71
N GLU A 85 10.15 -0.48 -6.81
CA GLU A 85 9.87 -1.72 -7.51
C GLU A 85 9.94 -2.89 -6.53
N ILE A 86 8.88 -3.68 -6.48
CA ILE A 86 8.78 -4.91 -5.71
C ILE A 86 8.61 -6.05 -6.71
N ARG A 87 9.58 -6.95 -6.76
CA ARG A 87 9.58 -8.11 -7.66
C ARG A 87 9.35 -9.38 -6.86
N ASP A 88 8.44 -10.19 -7.32
CA ASP A 88 8.01 -11.43 -6.68
C ASP A 88 7.85 -12.58 -7.67
N ILE A 89 7.98 -13.81 -7.16
CA ILE A 89 7.80 -15.04 -7.95
C ILE A 89 6.71 -15.96 -7.39
N GLY A 90 6.05 -15.60 -6.27
CA GLY A 90 4.99 -16.41 -5.67
C GLY A 90 4.94 -16.23 -4.16
N THR A 91 4.42 -15.09 -3.69
CA THR A 91 4.43 -14.68 -2.29
C THR A 91 3.09 -14.07 -1.89
N ALA A 92 2.96 -13.81 -0.59
CA ALA A 92 1.92 -12.96 -0.03
C ALA A 92 2.56 -11.77 0.71
N PHE A 93 2.21 -10.56 0.30
CA PHE A 93 2.79 -9.33 0.85
C PHE A 93 1.85 -8.13 0.72
N SER A 94 2.03 -7.15 1.59
CA SER A 94 1.35 -5.86 1.47
C SER A 94 2.31 -4.78 1.00
N VAL A 95 1.77 -3.82 0.24
CA VAL A 95 2.44 -2.57 -0.12
C VAL A 95 1.56 -1.43 0.35
N LYS A 96 2.11 -0.47 1.10
CA LYS A 96 1.43 0.73 1.57
C LYS A 96 2.25 1.97 1.26
N THR A 97 1.58 3.02 0.79
CA THR A 97 2.18 4.35 0.60
C THR A 97 1.60 5.31 1.63
N ASP A 98 2.42 6.06 2.36
CA ASP A 98 1.94 7.10 3.27
C ASP A 98 1.84 8.49 2.61
N ALA A 99 1.45 9.49 3.39
CA ALA A 99 1.27 10.87 2.93
C ALA A 99 2.60 11.51 2.48
N ASN A 100 3.74 11.07 3.03
CA ASN A 100 5.08 11.57 2.71
C ASN A 100 5.74 10.85 1.52
N GLY A 101 4.99 9.95 0.85
CA GLY A 101 5.51 9.18 -0.28
C GLY A 101 6.42 8.00 0.11
N ARG A 102 6.52 7.69 1.40
CA ARG A 102 7.22 6.50 1.90
C ARG A 102 6.48 5.25 1.45
N VAL A 103 7.21 4.25 0.95
CA VAL A 103 6.65 2.96 0.55
C VAL A 103 7.08 1.89 1.54
N ALA A 104 6.09 1.26 2.19
CA ALA A 104 6.31 0.16 3.12
C ALA A 104 5.84 -1.16 2.50
N VAL A 105 6.69 -2.19 2.58
CA VAL A 105 6.41 -3.55 2.13
C VAL A 105 6.49 -4.47 3.34
N ALA A 106 5.46 -5.29 3.57
CA ALA A 106 5.45 -6.31 4.63
C ALA A 106 5.16 -7.67 4.02
N VAL A 107 6.07 -8.62 4.21
CA VAL A 107 6.00 -9.96 3.61
C VAL A 107 5.44 -10.95 4.62
N THR A 108 4.34 -11.63 4.28
CA THR A 108 3.73 -12.67 5.12
C THR A 108 4.10 -14.08 4.70
N HIS A 109 4.39 -14.27 3.40
CA HIS A 109 4.82 -15.56 2.87
C HIS A 109 5.77 -15.36 1.68
N GLY A 110 6.81 -16.20 1.55
CA GLY A 110 7.76 -16.21 0.43
C GLY A 110 8.84 -15.11 0.55
N ILE A 111 9.31 -14.63 -0.59
CA ILE A 111 10.45 -13.70 -0.70
C ILE A 111 10.17 -12.70 -1.80
N VAL A 112 10.38 -11.41 -1.53
CA VAL A 112 10.33 -10.34 -2.54
C VAL A 112 11.66 -9.60 -2.63
N ALA A 113 12.01 -9.13 -3.81
CA ALA A 113 13.11 -8.21 -4.03
C ALA A 113 12.55 -6.79 -4.09
N PHE A 114 13.02 -5.90 -3.22
CA PHE A 114 12.55 -4.53 -3.07
C PHE A 114 13.66 -3.54 -3.35
N ARG A 115 13.44 -2.58 -4.24
CA ARG A 115 14.43 -1.54 -4.59
C ARG A 115 13.82 -0.19 -4.87
N ASP A 116 14.65 0.84 -4.77
CA ASP A 116 14.40 2.17 -5.34
C ASP A 116 14.76 2.18 -6.82
N THR A 117 13.88 2.74 -7.65
CA THR A 117 14.11 2.94 -9.09
C THR A 117 14.49 4.38 -9.44
N THR A 118 14.43 5.31 -8.49
CA THR A 118 14.69 6.75 -8.72
C THR A 118 16.18 7.09 -8.62
N ALA A 119 16.94 6.37 -7.79
CA ALA A 119 18.34 6.63 -7.50
C ALA A 119 19.33 5.85 -8.39
N GLY A 120 18.93 5.45 -9.59
CA GLY A 120 19.76 4.64 -10.48
C GLY A 120 19.74 3.14 -10.11
N SER A 121 20.79 2.40 -10.44
CA SER A 121 20.88 0.94 -10.25
C SER A 121 21.16 0.52 -8.79
N ALA A 122 20.32 0.91 -7.83
CA ALA A 122 20.44 0.37 -6.49
C ALA A 122 20.15 -1.14 -6.50
N ALA A 123 21.02 -1.93 -5.88
CA ALA A 123 20.80 -3.37 -5.74
C ALA A 123 19.52 -3.62 -4.95
N PRO A 124 18.67 -4.57 -5.37
CA PRO A 124 17.46 -4.91 -4.65
C PRO A 124 17.78 -5.51 -3.29
N VAL A 125 16.97 -5.18 -2.29
CA VAL A 125 17.03 -5.76 -0.96
C VAL A 125 16.02 -6.89 -0.86
N GLU A 126 16.47 -8.07 -0.43
CA GLU A 126 15.60 -9.23 -0.24
C GLU A 126 14.85 -9.14 1.08
N LEU A 127 13.51 -9.27 1.02
CA LEU A 127 12.61 -9.37 2.16
C LEU A 127 11.99 -10.76 2.17
N ARG A 128 12.06 -11.44 3.32
CA ARG A 128 11.48 -12.77 3.55
C ARG A 128 10.22 -12.67 4.39
N ALA A 129 9.48 -13.75 4.48
CA ALA A 129 8.33 -13.85 5.39
C ALA A 129 8.71 -13.39 6.80
N GLY A 130 7.91 -12.48 7.36
CA GLY A 130 8.16 -11.80 8.62
C GLY A 130 8.90 -10.47 8.51
N ASP A 131 9.51 -10.14 7.36
CA ASP A 131 10.29 -8.91 7.19
C ASP A 131 9.41 -7.74 6.73
N ARG A 132 9.81 -6.54 7.19
CA ARG A 132 9.29 -5.25 6.73
C ARG A 132 10.40 -4.46 6.06
N GLY A 133 10.18 -3.98 4.84
CA GLY A 133 11.03 -3.03 4.14
C GLY A 133 10.35 -1.68 4.03
N VAL A 134 11.12 -0.61 4.12
CA VAL A 134 10.62 0.77 3.98
C VAL A 134 11.55 1.55 3.08
N LEU A 135 11.03 2.00 1.94
CA LEU A 135 11.72 2.96 1.08
C LEU A 135 11.34 4.38 1.51
N GLN A 136 12.33 5.16 1.87
CA GLN A 136 12.20 6.58 2.18
C GLN A 136 13.47 7.31 1.78
N ALA A 137 13.35 8.45 1.11
CA ALA A 137 14.47 9.29 0.68
C ALA A 137 15.58 8.49 -0.05
N GLY A 138 15.19 7.59 -0.97
CA GLY A 138 16.14 6.80 -1.78
C GLY A 138 16.79 5.62 -1.07
N THR A 139 16.42 5.34 0.18
CA THR A 139 17.02 4.27 0.99
C THR A 139 15.98 3.26 1.43
N VAL A 140 16.29 1.96 1.26
CA VAL A 140 15.48 0.86 1.79
C VAL A 140 16.01 0.45 3.15
N ALA A 141 15.25 0.73 4.21
CA ALA A 141 15.50 0.21 5.55
C ALA A 141 14.73 -1.10 5.76
N VAL A 142 15.36 -2.09 6.41
CA VAL A 142 14.73 -3.40 6.66
C VAL A 142 14.67 -3.70 8.15
N THR A 143 13.49 -4.14 8.61
CA THR A 143 13.31 -4.68 9.95
C THR A 143 12.88 -6.14 9.82
N ARG A 144 13.65 -7.03 10.45
CA ARG A 144 13.48 -8.48 10.31
C ARG A 144 12.51 -9.05 11.36
N GLY A 145 11.65 -10.00 10.94
CA GLY A 145 10.83 -10.79 11.86
C GLY A 145 9.76 -9.98 12.63
N THR A 146 9.34 -8.83 12.13
CA THR A 146 8.40 -7.93 12.83
C THR A 146 6.98 -7.93 12.27
N VAL A 147 6.76 -8.53 11.10
CA VAL A 147 5.43 -8.61 10.48
C VAL A 147 4.58 -9.64 11.20
N THR A 148 3.39 -9.24 11.62
CA THR A 148 2.43 -10.05 12.36
C THR A 148 1.09 -10.11 11.63
N ALA A 149 0.16 -10.95 12.13
CA ALA A 149 -1.20 -11.01 11.60
C ALA A 149 -1.97 -9.69 11.76
N GLU A 150 -1.58 -8.85 12.70
CA GLU A 150 -2.18 -7.53 12.91
C GLU A 150 -1.85 -6.55 11.78
N ASP A 151 -0.67 -6.65 11.19
CA ASP A 151 -0.29 -5.84 10.03
C ASP A 151 -1.21 -6.09 8.82
N MET A 152 -1.85 -7.26 8.78
CA MET A 152 -2.81 -7.65 7.75
C MET A 152 -4.28 -7.48 8.19
N ALA A 153 -4.54 -6.96 9.40
CA ALA A 153 -5.91 -6.80 9.93
C ALA A 153 -6.79 -5.92 9.02
N TRP A 154 -6.18 -4.94 8.35
CA TRP A 154 -6.86 -4.04 7.44
C TRP A 154 -7.49 -4.77 6.22
N THR A 155 -6.95 -5.90 5.78
CA THR A 155 -7.54 -6.72 4.72
C THR A 155 -8.92 -7.28 5.13
N ARG A 156 -9.20 -7.31 6.44
CA ARG A 156 -10.48 -7.72 7.03
C ARG A 156 -11.30 -6.55 7.58
N GLY A 157 -10.88 -5.30 7.33
CA GLY A 157 -11.60 -4.11 7.77
C GLY A 157 -11.29 -3.65 9.19
N GLN A 158 -10.12 -4.04 9.72
CA GLN A 158 -9.65 -3.60 11.02
C GLN A 158 -8.38 -2.77 10.85
N LEU A 159 -8.30 -1.63 11.50
CA LEU A 159 -7.06 -0.87 11.61
C LEU A 159 -6.37 -1.29 12.91
N ALA A 160 -5.13 -1.76 12.81
CA ALA A 160 -4.31 -2.10 13.96
C ALA A 160 -2.94 -1.43 13.80
N TYR A 161 -2.54 -0.70 14.81
CA TYR A 161 -1.29 0.04 14.87
C TYR A 161 -0.48 -0.45 16.05
N ARG A 162 0.80 -0.73 15.85
CA ARG A 162 1.78 -1.02 16.87
C ARG A 162 3.01 -0.17 16.61
N ASP A 163 3.24 0.82 17.45
CA ASP A 163 4.31 1.80 17.30
C ASP A 163 4.36 2.40 15.88
N ALA A 164 3.17 2.55 15.26
CA ALA A 164 3.04 3.04 13.89
C ALA A 164 3.37 4.54 13.81
N PRO A 165 4.22 4.97 12.86
CA PRO A 165 4.47 6.39 12.65
C PRO A 165 3.18 7.14 12.35
N LEU A 166 3.03 8.35 12.87
CA LEU A 166 1.81 9.14 12.71
C LEU A 166 1.48 9.41 11.23
N ALA A 167 2.47 9.50 10.35
CA ALA A 167 2.27 9.63 8.90
C ALA A 167 1.53 8.43 8.28
N GLU A 168 1.77 7.20 8.78
CA GLU A 168 1.02 6.01 8.36
C GLU A 168 -0.44 6.09 8.84
N VAL A 169 -0.64 6.48 10.09
CA VAL A 169 -1.99 6.69 10.67
C VAL A 169 -2.77 7.75 9.89
N GLN A 170 -2.15 8.88 9.56
CA GLN A 170 -2.75 9.95 8.75
C GLN A 170 -3.18 9.43 7.36
N ALA A 171 -2.32 8.65 6.69
CA ALA A 171 -2.64 8.07 5.39
C ALA A 171 -3.83 7.10 5.48
N ASP A 172 -3.89 6.28 6.53
CA ASP A 172 -5.00 5.36 6.74
C ASP A 172 -6.29 6.10 7.12
N LEU A 173 -6.26 7.14 7.97
CA LEU A 173 -7.44 7.97 8.27
C LEU A 173 -8.02 8.63 7.02
N ARG A 174 -7.19 9.13 6.14
CA ARG A 174 -7.62 9.67 4.85
C ARG A 174 -8.30 8.59 4.00
N ARG A 175 -7.73 7.40 3.92
CA ARG A 175 -8.28 6.29 3.12
C ARG A 175 -9.58 5.73 3.70
N TRP A 176 -9.60 5.48 5.02
CA TRP A 176 -10.72 4.77 5.67
C TRP A 176 -11.88 5.68 6.01
N TYR A 177 -11.63 6.95 6.33
CA TYR A 177 -12.64 7.87 6.85
C TYR A 177 -12.75 9.18 6.08
N GLY A 178 -11.85 9.44 5.12
CA GLY A 178 -11.79 10.72 4.40
C GLY A 178 -11.30 11.89 5.27
N ILE A 179 -10.64 11.60 6.39
CA ILE A 179 -10.20 12.60 7.35
C ILE A 179 -8.76 13.00 7.09
N GLU A 180 -8.52 14.30 7.01
CA GLU A 180 -7.18 14.89 7.02
C GLU A 180 -6.80 15.31 8.44
N LEU A 181 -6.06 14.46 9.12
CA LEU A 181 -5.49 14.81 10.42
C LEU A 181 -4.28 15.72 10.22
N GLN A 182 -4.41 16.98 10.63
CA GLN A 182 -3.30 17.92 10.62
C GLN A 182 -2.63 17.95 12.00
N VAL A 183 -1.33 17.67 12.03
CA VAL A 183 -0.51 17.74 13.24
C VAL A 183 0.46 18.90 13.07
N THR A 184 0.19 20.02 13.77
CA THR A 184 1.00 21.25 13.70
C THR A 184 2.20 21.23 14.63
N ASP A 185 2.14 20.41 15.70
CA ASP A 185 3.24 20.25 16.65
C ASP A 185 4.26 19.26 16.11
N ALA A 186 5.49 19.70 15.90
CA ALA A 186 6.59 18.90 15.38
C ALA A 186 6.98 17.73 16.32
N VAL A 187 6.78 17.85 17.62
CA VAL A 187 7.04 16.79 18.60
C VAL A 187 5.98 15.71 18.50
N LEU A 188 4.71 16.09 18.39
CA LEU A 188 3.60 15.17 18.18
C LEU A 188 3.72 14.44 16.82
N ALA A 189 4.18 15.12 15.77
CA ALA A 189 4.35 14.53 14.44
C ALA A 189 5.37 13.37 14.42
N GLN A 190 6.30 13.33 15.38
CA GLN A 190 7.30 12.26 15.50
C GLN A 190 6.84 11.11 16.40
N ARG A 191 5.68 11.22 17.05
CA ARG A 191 5.15 10.16 17.91
C ARG A 191 4.65 8.98 17.08
N THR A 192 4.62 7.83 17.73
CA THR A 192 4.01 6.61 17.21
C THR A 192 2.66 6.36 17.91
N LEU A 193 1.80 5.60 17.25
CA LEU A 193 0.50 5.19 17.79
C LEU A 193 0.46 3.67 17.94
N THR A 194 -0.03 3.22 19.09
CA THR A 194 -0.47 1.84 19.31
C THR A 194 -1.96 1.85 19.65
N ALA A 195 -2.80 1.38 18.73
CA ALA A 195 -4.25 1.33 18.86
C ALA A 195 -4.86 0.31 17.89
N SER A 196 -6.09 -0.13 18.14
CA SER A 196 -6.84 -1.01 17.23
C SER A 196 -8.29 -0.53 17.11
N PHE A 197 -8.80 -0.52 15.87
CA PHE A 197 -10.14 -0.04 15.53
C PHE A 197 -10.86 -1.10 14.70
N ARG A 198 -12.13 -1.37 15.05
CA ARG A 198 -12.96 -2.35 14.34
C ARG A 198 -14.40 -1.84 14.23
N GLY A 199 -14.77 -1.26 13.10
CA GLY A 199 -16.11 -0.74 12.87
C GLY A 199 -16.43 0.53 13.67
N ASP A 200 -15.38 1.18 14.23
CA ASP A 200 -15.52 2.44 14.94
C ASP A 200 -15.85 3.58 14.00
N SER A 201 -16.66 4.51 14.46
CA SER A 201 -16.97 5.72 13.71
C SER A 201 -15.73 6.66 13.64
N ALA A 202 -15.70 7.50 12.63
CA ALA A 202 -14.66 8.51 12.46
C ALA A 202 -14.43 9.35 13.73
N ALA A 203 -15.50 9.75 14.42
CA ALA A 203 -15.43 10.54 15.65
C ALA A 203 -14.76 9.76 16.80
N GLN A 204 -15.10 8.47 16.97
CA GLN A 204 -14.48 7.62 17.99
C GLN A 204 -12.99 7.41 17.71
N VAL A 205 -12.63 7.16 16.46
CA VAL A 205 -11.23 6.98 16.06
C VAL A 205 -10.41 8.23 16.36
N ILE A 206 -10.90 9.41 15.99
CA ILE A 206 -10.23 10.70 16.29
C ILE A 206 -10.06 10.90 17.79
N GLN A 207 -11.12 10.62 18.58
CA GLN A 207 -11.08 10.77 20.03
C GLN A 207 -10.00 9.88 20.67
N VAL A 208 -9.92 8.62 20.26
CA VAL A 208 -8.91 7.68 20.76
C VAL A 208 -7.50 8.13 20.37
N ILE A 209 -7.30 8.55 19.12
CA ILE A 209 -6.00 9.05 18.65
C ILE A 209 -5.58 10.30 19.43
N ALA A 210 -6.49 11.26 19.61
CA ALA A 210 -6.20 12.49 20.34
C ALA A 210 -5.85 12.21 21.82
N LEU A 211 -6.55 11.26 22.46
CA LEU A 211 -6.24 10.82 23.81
C LEU A 211 -4.85 10.13 23.89
N ALA A 212 -4.56 9.21 22.96
CA ALA A 212 -3.29 8.49 22.91
C ALA A 212 -2.09 9.41 22.63
N LEU A 213 -2.29 10.47 21.87
CA LEU A 213 -1.27 11.50 21.61
C LEU A 213 -1.17 12.53 22.72
N GLY A 214 -2.06 12.53 23.72
CA GLY A 214 -2.10 13.53 24.80
C GLY A 214 -2.59 14.91 24.31
N ALA A 215 -3.33 14.98 23.21
CA ALA A 215 -3.82 16.22 22.62
C ALA A 215 -4.98 16.85 23.42
N PHE A 216 -5.59 16.15 24.38
CA PHE A 216 -6.62 16.65 25.30
C PHE A 216 -6.06 17.15 26.65
N GLY A 217 -4.80 17.55 26.72
CA GLY A 217 -4.12 17.90 27.96
C GLY A 217 -3.71 19.36 28.13
N ALA A 218 -4.46 20.33 27.57
CA ALA A 218 -4.34 21.74 27.97
C ALA A 218 -5.75 22.35 28.05
N GLY A 219 -6.46 22.02 29.12
CA GLY A 219 -7.56 22.86 29.57
C GLY A 219 -7.03 24.27 29.78
N PRO A 220 -7.87 25.36 29.63
CA PRO A 220 -7.44 26.71 29.86
C PRO A 220 -6.90 26.82 31.29
N ALA A 221 -5.73 27.43 31.44
CA ALA A 221 -5.20 27.75 32.74
C ALA A 221 -6.21 28.65 33.44
N GLU A 222 -6.93 28.06 34.41
CA GLU A 222 -7.74 28.77 35.36
C GLU A 222 -6.78 29.52 36.31
N GLY A 223 -6.83 30.78 36.31
CA GLY A 223 -6.20 31.52 37.38
C GLY A 223 -5.41 32.73 36.99
N ALA A 224 -6.05 33.87 37.07
CA ALA A 224 -5.56 34.98 37.89
C ALA A 224 -6.68 36.01 38.02
N ALA A 225 -7.57 35.76 38.96
CA ALA A 225 -8.25 36.86 39.64
C ALA A 225 -7.32 37.38 40.72
N LYS A 226 -6.83 38.59 40.56
CA LYS A 226 -6.67 39.58 41.60
C LYS A 226 -6.41 40.96 40.96
#